data_215566eab75bd6155560011db5c69611
#
_entry.id   215566eab75bd6155560011db5c69611
#
_cell.length_a   1.000
_cell.length_b   1.000
_cell.length_c   1.000
_cell.angle_alpha   90.00
_cell.angle_beta   90.00
_cell.angle_gamma   90.00
#
_symmetry.space_group_name_H-M   'P 1'
#
loop_
_entity.id
_entity.type
_entity.pdbx_description
1 polymer ?
#
loop_
_entity_poly.entity_id
_entity_poly.type
_entity_poly.pdbx_seq_one_letter_code
_entity_poly.pdbx_strand_id
1 'polypeptide(L)'
;MRNPNGYGTVAKLSGQRRRPYIVKKTIGWNDKGHPIYDIIGYAETREAGNIMLAEYNRDPWDVDRAKITLQQLFDLWKEKKAPKLGESNRSSLCSAFKHCSAYVNKPYKQLRSYQMQETIDCCGKGYSTQAAIKNLWGHLDRFALEMDIINRCFSELLTSDPIPPTSRLPFTNDEIKTVWEHQSDPWLDTVLILLYSGWRISEFLNLKPEDIDLKEGTMKGGTKTKAGKNRIVPIHPKIKPLIERRLAEGGPRLISYNGKICNQTQYRIFWADIMKALKMNHTPHECRTPLKPNWTAPGPTGNVLICSWAMCPKTQ
;
A
#
# COMPACT_ATOMS: atom_id res chain seq x y z
N MET A 1 -17.10 -39.93 35.90
CA MET A 1 -18.30 -39.53 35.19
C MET A 1 -18.21 -39.94 33.72
N ARG A 2 -19.27 -40.46 33.13
CA ARG A 2 -19.28 -40.84 31.70
C ARG A 2 -19.80 -39.65 30.90
N ASN A 3 -19.09 -39.31 29.82
CA ASN A 3 -19.55 -38.20 28.96
C ASN A 3 -20.90 -38.52 28.29
N PRO A 4 -21.71 -37.52 28.00
CA PRO A 4 -22.95 -37.72 27.23
C PRO A 4 -22.71 -38.35 25.85
N ASN A 5 -23.69 -39.04 25.30
CA ASN A 5 -23.59 -39.63 23.99
C ASN A 5 -23.31 -38.53 22.95
N GLY A 6 -22.34 -38.78 22.08
CA GLY A 6 -21.90 -37.82 21.05
C GLY A 6 -20.89 -36.77 21.50
N TYR A 7 -20.63 -36.67 22.82
CA TYR A 7 -19.65 -35.68 23.33
C TYR A 7 -18.21 -36.00 22.94
N GLY A 8 -17.85 -37.26 22.79
CA GLY A 8 -16.51 -37.75 22.49
C GLY A 8 -15.84 -38.45 23.72
N THR A 9 -14.63 -38.92 23.50
CA THR A 9 -13.95 -39.78 24.49
C THR A 9 -12.49 -39.42 24.58
N VAL A 10 -11.95 -39.40 25.82
CA VAL A 10 -10.51 -39.35 26.14
C VAL A 10 -10.12 -40.73 26.62
N ALA A 11 -9.29 -41.44 25.86
CA ALA A 11 -8.84 -42.79 26.16
C ALA A 11 -7.33 -42.84 26.28
N LYS A 12 -6.80 -43.64 27.22
CA LYS A 12 -5.35 -43.88 27.37
C LYS A 12 -4.91 -44.94 26.37
N LEU A 13 -3.90 -44.63 25.59
CA LEU A 13 -3.26 -45.55 24.64
C LEU A 13 -2.22 -46.41 25.40
N SER A 14 -2.01 -47.64 24.95
CA SER A 14 -0.98 -48.54 25.49
C SER A 14 0.43 -48.11 25.07
N GLY A 15 1.42 -48.49 25.84
CA GLY A 15 2.84 -48.23 25.61
C GLY A 15 3.34 -46.91 26.22
N GLN A 16 4.67 -46.73 26.23
CA GLN A 16 5.31 -45.49 26.70
C GLN A 16 5.23 -44.41 25.62
N ARG A 17 4.38 -43.41 25.85
CA ARG A 17 4.15 -42.30 24.93
C ARG A 17 4.24 -40.99 25.70
N ARG A 18 4.82 -39.97 25.10
CA ARG A 18 4.89 -38.63 25.68
C ARG A 18 3.48 -38.03 25.89
N ARG A 19 2.53 -38.35 24.98
CA ARG A 19 1.12 -37.94 25.03
C ARG A 19 0.23 -39.19 24.97
N PRO A 20 0.01 -39.86 26.11
CA PRO A 20 -0.66 -41.16 26.11
C PRO A 20 -2.18 -41.10 25.97
N TYR A 21 -2.81 -39.92 26.04
CA TYR A 21 -4.25 -39.79 25.96
C TYR A 21 -4.67 -39.34 24.58
N ILE A 22 -5.46 -40.17 23.86
CA ILE A 22 -6.11 -39.82 22.61
C ILE A 22 -7.46 -39.19 22.90
N VAL A 23 -7.74 -38.06 22.23
CA VAL A 23 -9.02 -37.34 22.28
C VAL A 23 -9.69 -37.56 20.94
N LYS A 24 -10.89 -38.18 20.92
CA LYS A 24 -11.60 -38.57 19.72
C LYS A 24 -13.11 -38.41 19.87
N LYS A 25 -13.78 -38.15 18.75
CA LYS A 25 -15.25 -38.07 18.65
C LYS A 25 -15.74 -39.02 17.56
N THR A 26 -16.84 -39.71 17.79
CA THR A 26 -17.50 -40.51 16.74
C THR A 26 -18.25 -39.59 15.81
N ILE A 27 -17.91 -39.67 14.51
CA ILE A 27 -18.53 -38.86 13.44
C ILE A 27 -19.49 -39.67 12.56
N GLY A 28 -19.46 -40.98 12.68
CA GLY A 28 -20.34 -41.88 11.91
C GLY A 28 -20.05 -43.35 12.21
N TRP A 29 -20.69 -44.22 11.44
CA TRP A 29 -20.56 -45.67 11.51
C TRP A 29 -20.31 -46.20 10.10
N ASN A 30 -19.43 -47.15 9.96
CA ASN A 30 -19.22 -47.82 8.65
C ASN A 30 -20.30 -48.85 8.41
N ASP A 31 -20.34 -49.45 7.19
CA ASP A 31 -21.32 -50.44 6.77
C ASP A 31 -21.31 -51.71 7.63
N LYS A 32 -20.24 -51.94 8.41
CA LYS A 32 -20.09 -53.07 9.34
C LYS A 32 -20.47 -52.70 10.77
N GLY A 33 -21.00 -51.52 11.02
CA GLY A 33 -21.40 -51.07 12.38
C GLY A 33 -20.26 -50.66 13.26
N HIS A 34 -19.04 -50.44 12.74
CA HIS A 34 -17.93 -49.92 13.53
C HIS A 34 -17.90 -48.39 13.48
N PRO A 35 -17.58 -47.73 14.63
CA PRO A 35 -17.54 -46.28 14.70
C PRO A 35 -16.37 -45.70 13.90
N ILE A 36 -16.66 -44.63 13.13
CA ILE A 36 -15.65 -43.79 12.48
C ILE A 36 -15.33 -42.66 13.45
N TYR A 37 -14.06 -42.49 13.74
CA TYR A 37 -13.59 -41.49 14.70
C TYR A 37 -12.92 -40.31 14.00
N ASP A 38 -13.25 -39.12 14.45
CA ASP A 38 -12.43 -37.92 14.26
C ASP A 38 -11.45 -37.83 15.45
N ILE A 39 -10.15 -37.76 15.15
CA ILE A 39 -9.08 -37.65 16.15
C ILE A 39 -8.77 -36.16 16.37
N ILE A 40 -9.30 -35.61 17.48
CA ILE A 40 -9.11 -34.22 17.85
C ILE A 40 -7.66 -33.91 18.23
N GLY A 41 -6.99 -34.85 18.90
CA GLY A 41 -5.58 -34.69 19.28
C GLY A 41 -5.10 -35.71 20.33
N TYR A 42 -3.91 -35.43 20.87
CA TYR A 42 -3.28 -36.22 21.91
C TYR A 42 -2.86 -35.33 23.07
N ALA A 43 -3.11 -35.78 24.33
CA ALA A 43 -2.81 -35.04 25.54
C ALA A 43 -1.87 -35.80 26.45
N GLU A 44 -1.15 -35.10 27.31
CA GLU A 44 -0.22 -35.67 28.30
C GLU A 44 -0.96 -36.23 29.53
N THR A 45 -2.06 -35.56 29.87
CA THR A 45 -2.92 -35.97 31.01
C THR A 45 -4.36 -36.14 30.54
N ARG A 46 -5.17 -36.88 31.30
CA ARG A 46 -6.59 -37.04 31.01
C ARG A 46 -7.37 -35.74 31.16
N GLU A 47 -6.94 -34.90 32.09
CA GLU A 47 -7.53 -33.57 32.33
C GLU A 47 -7.31 -32.65 31.12
N ALA A 48 -6.07 -32.58 30.65
CA ALA A 48 -5.75 -31.82 29.40
C ALA A 48 -6.55 -32.34 28.21
N GLY A 49 -6.74 -33.65 28.11
CA GLY A 49 -7.61 -34.24 27.08
C GLY A 49 -9.07 -33.85 27.22
N ASN A 50 -9.60 -33.78 28.43
CA ASN A 50 -10.98 -33.37 28.69
C ASN A 50 -11.18 -31.86 28.36
N ILE A 51 -10.20 -31.02 28.68
CA ILE A 51 -10.23 -29.59 28.30
C ILE A 51 -10.26 -29.46 26.77
N MET A 52 -9.37 -30.16 26.08
CA MET A 52 -9.34 -30.19 24.61
C MET A 52 -10.66 -30.67 24.01
N LEU A 53 -11.31 -31.67 24.59
CA LEU A 53 -12.61 -32.18 24.17
C LEU A 53 -13.75 -31.20 24.44
N ALA A 54 -13.71 -30.47 25.54
CA ALA A 54 -14.67 -29.43 25.87
C ALA A 54 -14.56 -28.24 24.94
N GLU A 55 -13.35 -27.80 24.63
CA GLU A 55 -13.08 -26.74 23.64
C GLU A 55 -13.56 -27.15 22.25
N TYR A 56 -13.27 -28.37 21.80
CA TYR A 56 -13.80 -28.91 20.54
C TYR A 56 -15.32 -28.91 20.47
N ASN A 57 -16.01 -29.31 21.55
CA ASN A 57 -17.46 -29.37 21.56
C ASN A 57 -18.13 -27.99 21.67
N ARG A 58 -17.39 -26.98 22.17
CA ARG A 58 -17.86 -25.59 22.17
C ARG A 58 -17.90 -25.02 20.75
N ASP A 59 -16.90 -25.34 19.95
CA ASP A 59 -16.84 -24.94 18.54
C ASP A 59 -16.08 -25.99 17.70
N PRO A 60 -16.79 -27.02 17.16
CA PRO A 60 -16.19 -28.11 16.39
C PRO A 60 -15.47 -27.63 15.13
N TRP A 61 -15.82 -26.46 14.61
CA TRP A 61 -15.24 -25.86 13.40
C TRP A 61 -13.95 -25.06 13.69
N ASP A 62 -13.66 -24.78 14.96
CA ASP A 62 -12.53 -23.94 15.36
C ASP A 62 -11.17 -24.66 15.26
N VAL A 63 -11.13 -25.99 15.19
CA VAL A 63 -9.87 -26.75 15.19
C VAL A 63 -9.04 -26.48 13.95
N ASP A 64 -9.64 -26.38 12.78
CA ASP A 64 -8.93 -26.08 11.54
C ASP A 64 -8.60 -24.59 11.43
N ARG A 65 -9.51 -23.73 11.88
CA ARG A 65 -9.29 -22.26 11.94
C ARG A 65 -8.19 -21.89 12.93
N ALA A 66 -8.12 -22.58 14.08
CA ALA A 66 -7.08 -22.35 15.08
C ALA A 66 -5.65 -22.67 14.58
N LYS A 67 -5.53 -23.50 13.54
CA LYS A 67 -4.24 -23.92 12.95
C LYS A 67 -3.76 -23.01 11.82
N ILE A 68 -4.62 -22.16 11.27
CA ILE A 68 -4.25 -21.26 10.17
C ILE A 68 -3.06 -20.40 10.58
N THR A 69 -1.94 -20.57 9.86
CA THR A 69 -0.71 -19.79 10.10
C THR A 69 -0.84 -18.38 9.54
N LEU A 70 0.03 -17.48 9.99
CA LEU A 70 0.11 -16.12 9.43
C LEU A 70 0.33 -16.14 7.90
N GLN A 71 1.18 -17.05 7.38
CA GLN A 71 1.38 -17.18 5.94
C GLN A 71 0.10 -17.58 5.22
N GLN A 72 -0.58 -18.61 5.71
CA GLN A 72 -1.84 -19.09 5.09
C GLN A 72 -2.93 -18.02 5.12
N LEU A 73 -3.06 -17.29 6.23
CA LEU A 73 -4.03 -16.19 6.33
C LEU A 73 -3.70 -15.06 5.35
N PHE A 74 -2.39 -14.71 5.22
CA PHE A 74 -1.95 -13.69 4.27
C PHE A 74 -2.24 -14.09 2.83
N ASP A 75 -2.01 -15.35 2.45
CA ASP A 75 -2.26 -15.85 1.11
C ASP A 75 -3.77 -15.82 0.77
N LEU A 76 -4.61 -16.24 1.70
CA LEU A 76 -6.07 -16.14 1.59
C LEU A 76 -6.53 -14.67 1.48
N TRP A 77 -5.97 -13.78 2.29
CA TRP A 77 -6.24 -12.36 2.23
C TRP A 77 -5.81 -11.76 0.88
N LYS A 78 -4.62 -12.16 0.41
CA LYS A 78 -4.08 -11.70 -0.88
C LYS A 78 -4.98 -12.11 -2.05
N GLU A 79 -5.56 -13.28 -2.00
CA GLU A 79 -6.50 -13.79 -3.00
C GLU A 79 -7.86 -13.07 -2.93
N LYS A 80 -8.46 -13.00 -1.73
CA LYS A 80 -9.87 -12.58 -1.56
C LYS A 80 -10.06 -11.08 -1.38
N LYS A 81 -9.12 -10.38 -0.74
CA LYS A 81 -9.26 -8.96 -0.34
C LYS A 81 -8.32 -8.02 -1.08
N ALA A 82 -7.08 -8.42 -1.34
CA ALA A 82 -6.09 -7.55 -1.98
C ALA A 82 -6.49 -7.09 -3.40
N PRO A 83 -7.22 -7.87 -4.23
CA PRO A 83 -7.66 -7.39 -5.54
C PRO A 83 -8.59 -6.17 -5.51
N LYS A 84 -9.29 -5.95 -4.39
CA LYS A 84 -10.14 -4.77 -4.18
C LYS A 84 -9.35 -3.49 -3.84
N LEU A 85 -8.06 -3.63 -3.56
CA LEU A 85 -7.17 -2.51 -3.25
C LEU A 85 -6.50 -1.98 -4.52
N GLY A 86 -6.17 -0.69 -4.53
CA GLY A 86 -5.34 -0.12 -5.59
C GLY A 86 -3.94 -0.77 -5.62
N GLU A 87 -3.37 -0.90 -6.81
CA GLU A 87 -2.10 -1.61 -7.06
C GLU A 87 -0.95 -1.14 -6.16
N SER A 88 -0.79 0.17 -5.98
CA SER A 88 0.25 0.75 -5.12
C SER A 88 0.10 0.33 -3.65
N ASN A 89 -1.15 0.31 -3.14
CA ASN A 89 -1.41 -0.10 -1.75
C ASN A 89 -1.16 -1.60 -1.57
N ARG A 90 -1.63 -2.42 -2.53
CA ARG A 90 -1.36 -3.86 -2.54
C ARG A 90 0.13 -4.17 -2.53
N SER A 91 0.90 -3.51 -3.40
CA SER A 91 2.37 -3.66 -3.46
C SER A 91 3.03 -3.27 -2.14
N SER A 92 2.60 -2.16 -1.52
CA SER A 92 3.09 -1.71 -0.22
C SER A 92 2.83 -2.74 0.88
N LEU A 93 1.62 -3.28 0.96
CA LEU A 93 1.25 -4.29 1.96
C LEU A 93 1.99 -5.61 1.75
N CYS A 94 2.17 -6.06 0.49
CA CYS A 94 2.98 -7.23 0.19
C CYS A 94 4.46 -7.04 0.58
N SER A 95 4.98 -5.82 0.42
CA SER A 95 6.35 -5.51 0.87
C SER A 95 6.46 -5.45 2.40
N ALA A 96 5.43 -4.94 3.07
CA ALA A 96 5.35 -4.93 4.53
C ALA A 96 5.34 -6.35 5.13
N PHE A 97 4.69 -7.31 4.46
CA PHE A 97 4.64 -8.70 4.92
C PHE A 97 6.02 -9.34 5.07
N LYS A 98 7.01 -8.92 4.28
CA LYS A 98 8.39 -9.42 4.40
C LYS A 98 9.00 -9.19 5.78
N HIS A 99 8.56 -8.16 6.49
CA HIS A 99 9.00 -7.86 7.86
C HIS A 99 8.36 -8.77 8.93
N CYS A 100 7.35 -9.56 8.55
CA CYS A 100 6.67 -10.50 9.45
C CYS A 100 7.28 -11.92 9.40
N SER A 101 8.43 -12.12 8.75
CA SER A 101 9.05 -13.42 8.48
C SER A 101 9.26 -14.31 9.72
N ALA A 102 9.55 -13.71 10.86
CA ALA A 102 9.74 -14.45 12.13
C ALA A 102 8.47 -15.20 12.60
N TYR A 103 7.31 -14.78 12.12
CA TYR A 103 6.03 -15.31 12.62
C TYR A 103 5.18 -16.01 11.55
N VAL A 104 5.66 -16.17 10.32
CA VAL A 104 4.89 -16.74 9.19
C VAL A 104 4.31 -18.13 9.45
N ASN A 105 5.04 -18.96 10.21
CA ASN A 105 4.62 -20.32 10.54
C ASN A 105 3.81 -20.42 11.85
N LYS A 106 3.62 -19.30 12.56
CA LYS A 106 2.87 -19.29 13.81
C LYS A 106 1.37 -19.27 13.53
N PRO A 107 0.55 -20.07 14.24
CA PRO A 107 -0.90 -19.96 14.14
C PRO A 107 -1.37 -18.53 14.46
N TYR A 108 -2.20 -17.95 13.58
CA TYR A 108 -2.62 -16.55 13.71
C TYR A 108 -3.35 -16.27 15.02
N LYS A 109 -4.19 -17.20 15.48
CA LYS A 109 -4.89 -17.14 16.78
C LYS A 109 -3.96 -16.99 17.98
N GLN A 110 -2.72 -17.44 17.87
CA GLN A 110 -1.71 -17.36 18.93
C GLN A 110 -0.85 -16.10 18.89
N LEU A 111 -0.98 -15.28 17.85
CA LEU A 111 -0.29 -14.00 17.77
C LEU A 111 -0.88 -12.99 18.76
N ARG A 112 -0.01 -12.16 19.33
CA ARG A 112 -0.36 -11.13 20.31
C ARG A 112 0.22 -9.79 19.86
N SER A 113 -0.36 -8.70 20.35
CA SER A 113 0.03 -7.33 20.01
C SER A 113 1.54 -7.08 20.12
N TYR A 114 2.19 -7.60 21.16
CA TYR A 114 3.63 -7.42 21.36
C TYR A 114 4.48 -8.04 20.25
N GLN A 115 4.08 -9.19 19.70
CA GLN A 115 4.78 -9.83 18.57
C GLN A 115 4.53 -9.09 17.24
N MET A 116 3.33 -8.58 17.06
CA MET A 116 3.02 -7.71 15.93
C MET A 116 3.81 -6.40 16.02
N GLN A 117 3.92 -5.82 17.24
CA GLN A 117 4.71 -4.62 17.50
C GLN A 117 6.19 -4.85 17.20
N GLU A 118 6.73 -5.99 17.61
CA GLU A 118 8.13 -6.35 17.34
C GLU A 118 8.46 -6.31 15.84
N THR A 119 7.53 -6.68 14.95
CA THR A 119 7.75 -6.59 13.50
C THR A 119 7.86 -5.14 13.00
N ILE A 120 7.27 -4.20 13.72
CA ILE A 120 7.35 -2.77 13.44
C ILE A 120 8.67 -2.21 13.99
N ASP A 121 8.99 -2.52 15.25
CA ASP A 121 10.15 -1.98 15.96
C ASP A 121 11.47 -2.49 15.35
N CYS A 122 11.49 -3.79 14.98
CA CYS A 122 12.67 -4.43 14.40
C CYS A 122 12.78 -4.29 12.88
N CYS A 123 11.90 -3.57 12.20
CA CYS A 123 11.95 -3.46 10.74
C CYS A 123 13.17 -2.67 10.22
N GLY A 124 13.84 -1.88 11.07
CA GLY A 124 15.00 -1.05 10.70
C GLY A 124 14.69 0.01 9.65
N LYS A 125 13.42 0.43 9.53
CA LYS A 125 12.93 1.39 8.52
C LYS A 125 12.19 2.53 9.20
N GLY A 126 12.10 3.68 8.49
CA GLY A 126 11.38 4.85 8.99
C GLY A 126 9.86 4.69 8.95
N TYR A 127 9.21 5.74 9.46
CA TYR A 127 7.76 5.85 9.66
C TYR A 127 6.90 5.25 8.52
N SER A 128 7.20 5.53 7.25
CA SER A 128 6.36 5.07 6.13
C SER A 128 6.28 3.54 6.03
N THR A 129 7.38 2.84 6.32
CA THR A 129 7.42 1.37 6.34
C THR A 129 6.74 0.83 7.58
N GLN A 130 7.00 1.42 8.75
CA GLN A 130 6.34 1.07 10.00
C GLN A 130 4.82 1.21 9.89
N ALA A 131 4.35 2.32 9.34
CA ALA A 131 2.93 2.56 9.08
C ALA A 131 2.33 1.54 8.10
N ALA A 132 3.09 1.10 7.09
CA ALA A 132 2.66 0.05 6.16
C ALA A 132 2.53 -1.31 6.85
N ILE A 133 3.46 -1.67 7.75
CA ILE A 133 3.39 -2.90 8.55
C ILE A 133 2.19 -2.86 9.50
N LYS A 134 1.99 -1.75 10.22
CA LYS A 134 0.82 -1.53 11.07
C LYS A 134 -0.49 -1.68 10.29
N ASN A 135 -0.56 -1.07 9.10
CA ASN A 135 -1.74 -1.16 8.23
C ASN A 135 -1.98 -2.60 7.75
N LEU A 136 -0.92 -3.35 7.43
CA LEU A 136 -1.03 -4.77 7.08
C LEU A 136 -1.66 -5.56 8.22
N TRP A 137 -1.17 -5.41 9.45
CA TRP A 137 -1.75 -6.09 10.62
C TRP A 137 -3.22 -5.75 10.79
N GLY A 138 -3.61 -4.48 10.58
CA GLY A 138 -5.03 -4.08 10.61
C GLY A 138 -5.88 -4.74 9.52
N HIS A 139 -5.32 -4.98 8.34
CA HIS A 139 -6.02 -5.73 7.28
C HIS A 139 -6.16 -7.22 7.63
N LEU A 140 -5.11 -7.83 8.17
CA LEU A 140 -5.12 -9.25 8.53
C LEU A 140 -6.02 -9.53 9.73
N ASP A 141 -6.00 -8.69 10.76
CA ASP A 141 -6.87 -8.82 11.93
C ASP A 141 -8.35 -8.73 11.54
N ARG A 142 -8.72 -7.72 10.75
CA ARG A 142 -10.12 -7.62 10.26
C ARG A 142 -10.54 -8.82 9.43
N PHE A 143 -9.65 -9.35 8.62
CA PHE A 143 -9.92 -10.55 7.83
C PHE A 143 -9.99 -11.80 8.70
N ALA A 144 -9.12 -11.93 9.70
CA ALA A 144 -9.15 -13.02 10.68
C ALA A 144 -10.41 -12.97 11.56
N LEU A 145 -10.88 -11.76 11.92
CA LEU A 145 -12.15 -11.56 12.63
C LEU A 145 -13.35 -11.97 11.75
N GLU A 146 -13.35 -11.58 10.47
CA GLU A 146 -14.38 -11.99 9.51
C GLU A 146 -14.46 -13.52 9.31
N MET A 147 -13.30 -14.19 9.45
CA MET A 147 -13.20 -15.65 9.36
C MET A 147 -13.40 -16.37 10.71
N ASP A 148 -13.77 -15.67 11.77
CA ASP A 148 -13.90 -16.19 13.15
C ASP A 148 -12.64 -16.88 13.70
N ILE A 149 -11.43 -16.49 13.22
CA ILE A 149 -10.15 -17.00 13.71
C ILE A 149 -9.78 -16.33 15.03
N ILE A 150 -10.08 -15.05 15.16
CA ILE A 150 -9.90 -14.23 16.36
C ILE A 150 -11.21 -13.56 16.75
N ASN A 151 -11.32 -13.14 18.01
CA ASN A 151 -12.52 -12.47 18.55
C ASN A 151 -12.32 -10.97 18.81
N ARG A 152 -11.10 -10.44 18.57
CA ARG A 152 -10.76 -9.02 18.70
C ARG A 152 -9.55 -8.68 17.85
N CYS A 153 -9.43 -7.41 17.41
CA CYS A 153 -8.28 -6.92 16.68
C CYS A 153 -7.15 -6.54 17.64
N PHE A 154 -6.02 -7.22 17.53
CA PHE A 154 -4.80 -6.94 18.32
C PHE A 154 -4.00 -5.76 17.72
N SER A 155 -4.16 -5.53 16.43
CA SER A 155 -3.48 -4.46 15.68
C SER A 155 -3.90 -3.04 16.07
N GLU A 156 -5.02 -2.88 16.76
CA GLU A 156 -5.46 -1.58 17.27
C GLU A 156 -4.51 -0.99 18.33
N LEU A 157 -3.78 -1.86 19.03
CA LEU A 157 -2.82 -1.49 20.07
C LEU A 157 -1.43 -1.13 19.51
N LEU A 158 -1.21 -1.33 18.20
CA LEU A 158 0.09 -1.09 17.58
C LEU A 158 0.38 0.40 17.43
N THR A 159 1.64 0.73 17.59
CA THR A 159 2.16 2.08 17.41
C THR A 159 3.22 2.12 16.31
N SER A 160 3.45 3.26 15.73
CA SER A 160 4.56 3.53 14.83
C SER A 160 5.20 4.84 15.24
N ASP A 161 6.40 5.10 14.74
CA ASP A 161 7.04 6.40 14.96
C ASP A 161 6.12 7.56 14.55
N PRO A 162 6.30 8.74 15.12
CA PRO A 162 5.56 9.92 14.72
C PRO A 162 5.85 10.27 13.26
N ILE A 163 4.88 10.91 12.61
CA ILE A 163 5.07 11.39 11.22
C ILE A 163 6.20 12.42 11.23
N PRO A 164 7.30 12.19 10.49
CA PRO A 164 8.38 13.16 10.43
C PRO A 164 7.88 14.47 9.82
N PRO A 165 8.37 15.63 10.31
CA PRO A 165 8.01 16.91 9.74
C PRO A 165 8.36 16.93 8.25
N THR A 166 7.44 17.38 7.42
CA THR A 166 7.65 17.44 5.96
C THR A 166 8.47 18.69 5.65
N SER A 167 9.71 18.54 5.25
CA SER A 167 10.59 19.63 4.81
C SER A 167 10.44 19.91 3.29
N ARG A 168 9.21 19.97 2.78
CA ARG A 168 9.01 20.32 1.37
C ARG A 168 9.16 21.82 1.21
N LEU A 169 10.21 22.21 0.50
CA LEU A 169 10.45 23.59 0.15
C LEU A 169 9.98 23.83 -1.30
N PRO A 170 9.14 24.86 -1.53
CA PRO A 170 8.80 25.26 -2.89
C PRO A 170 10.06 25.82 -3.58
N PHE A 171 10.11 25.75 -4.91
CA PHE A 171 11.11 26.50 -5.67
C PHE A 171 11.00 27.99 -5.37
N THR A 172 12.12 28.64 -5.16
CA THR A 172 12.19 30.10 -5.01
C THR A 172 12.09 30.80 -6.38
N ASN A 173 11.79 32.10 -6.37
CA ASN A 173 11.75 32.87 -7.61
C ASN A 173 13.10 32.89 -8.33
N ASP A 174 14.21 32.97 -7.59
CA ASP A 174 15.56 32.97 -8.15
C ASP A 174 15.91 31.62 -8.76
N GLU A 175 15.53 30.52 -8.11
CA GLU A 175 15.69 29.18 -8.69
C GLU A 175 14.89 29.02 -9.99
N ILE A 176 13.62 29.47 -10.01
CA ILE A 176 12.81 29.44 -11.24
C ILE A 176 13.46 30.27 -12.35
N LYS A 177 14.00 31.44 -12.02
CA LYS A 177 14.73 32.28 -12.96
C LYS A 177 15.95 31.55 -13.53
N THR A 178 16.73 30.93 -12.67
CA THR A 178 17.89 30.10 -13.08
C THR A 178 17.46 28.95 -14.00
N VAL A 179 16.35 28.25 -13.71
CA VAL A 179 15.84 27.19 -14.60
C VAL A 179 15.43 27.77 -15.96
N TRP A 180 14.85 28.99 -16.04
CA TRP A 180 14.56 29.66 -17.28
C TRP A 180 15.79 30.05 -18.10
N GLU A 181 16.85 30.51 -17.45
CA GLU A 181 18.13 30.88 -18.09
C GLU A 181 18.76 29.67 -18.77
N HIS A 182 18.56 28.47 -18.23
CA HIS A 182 19.11 27.20 -18.73
C HIS A 182 18.08 26.33 -19.49
N GLN A 183 16.95 26.92 -19.95
CA GLN A 183 15.86 26.16 -20.58
C GLN A 183 16.23 25.35 -21.82
N SER A 184 17.37 25.66 -22.44
CA SER A 184 17.91 24.95 -23.60
C SER A 184 18.71 23.71 -23.24
N ASP A 185 19.09 23.56 -21.99
CA ASP A 185 19.82 22.39 -21.53
C ASP A 185 18.89 21.15 -21.51
N PRO A 186 19.43 19.96 -21.75
CA PRO A 186 18.62 18.76 -21.84
C PRO A 186 17.71 18.56 -20.62
N TRP A 187 16.44 18.31 -20.84
CA TRP A 187 15.42 18.00 -19.83
C TRP A 187 15.01 19.15 -18.90
N LEU A 188 15.66 20.33 -18.91
CA LEU A 188 15.29 21.46 -18.05
C LEU A 188 13.91 22.03 -18.37
N ASP A 189 13.51 21.97 -19.62
CA ASP A 189 12.16 22.33 -20.06
C ASP A 189 11.06 21.52 -19.34
N THR A 190 11.35 20.26 -19.00
CA THR A 190 10.39 19.41 -18.27
C THR A 190 10.16 19.90 -16.84
N VAL A 191 11.18 20.50 -16.19
CA VAL A 191 11.06 21.14 -14.88
C VAL A 191 10.09 22.33 -14.96
N LEU A 192 10.29 23.18 -15.99
CA LEU A 192 9.40 24.33 -16.24
C LEU A 192 7.96 23.89 -16.51
N ILE A 193 7.77 22.89 -17.35
CA ILE A 193 6.42 22.37 -17.63
C ILE A 193 5.77 21.85 -16.35
N LEU A 194 6.50 21.14 -15.49
CA LEU A 194 5.98 20.68 -14.18
C LEU A 194 5.63 21.83 -13.25
N LEU A 195 6.49 22.86 -13.14
CA LEU A 195 6.29 24.04 -12.29
C LEU A 195 5.02 24.81 -12.70
N TYR A 196 4.82 25.01 -13.99
CA TYR A 196 3.70 25.81 -14.51
C TYR A 196 2.40 25.03 -14.68
N SER A 197 2.45 23.70 -14.74
CA SER A 197 1.25 22.86 -14.89
C SER A 197 0.79 22.19 -13.60
N GLY A 198 1.68 22.03 -12.63
CA GLY A 198 1.39 21.35 -11.38
C GLY A 198 0.97 19.88 -11.55
N TRP A 199 1.38 19.20 -12.62
CA TRP A 199 1.15 17.77 -12.79
C TRP A 199 1.85 16.94 -11.73
N ARG A 200 1.25 15.81 -11.31
CA ARG A 200 2.03 14.78 -10.60
C ARG A 200 2.99 14.14 -11.58
N ILE A 201 4.20 13.79 -11.13
CA ILE A 201 5.20 13.18 -12.01
C ILE A 201 4.67 11.97 -12.79
N SER A 202 3.90 11.09 -12.15
CA SER A 202 3.30 9.93 -12.81
C SER A 202 2.22 10.32 -13.84
N GLU A 203 1.50 11.41 -13.63
CA GLU A 203 0.50 11.93 -14.57
C GLU A 203 1.20 12.61 -15.74
N PHE A 204 2.22 13.41 -15.47
CA PHE A 204 3.04 14.10 -16.45
C PHE A 204 3.69 13.14 -17.46
N LEU A 205 4.35 12.10 -16.97
CA LEU A 205 4.99 11.10 -17.83
C LEU A 205 3.99 10.22 -18.60
N ASN A 206 2.71 10.25 -18.25
CA ASN A 206 1.67 9.52 -18.95
C ASN A 206 0.88 10.39 -19.96
N LEU A 207 1.14 11.70 -20.03
CA LEU A 207 0.50 12.56 -21.01
C LEU A 207 0.86 12.11 -22.43
N LYS A 208 -0.16 11.92 -23.27
CA LYS A 208 -0.02 11.58 -24.67
C LYS A 208 -0.12 12.84 -25.53
N PRO A 209 0.42 12.86 -26.76
CA PRO A 209 0.20 13.96 -27.70
C PRO A 209 -1.28 14.31 -27.91
N GLU A 210 -2.14 13.30 -27.96
CA GLU A 210 -3.60 13.43 -28.11
C GLU A 210 -4.30 14.07 -26.90
N ASP A 211 -3.65 14.09 -25.74
CA ASP A 211 -4.15 14.73 -24.52
C ASP A 211 -3.88 16.24 -24.48
N ILE A 212 -3.22 16.79 -25.50
CA ILE A 212 -2.74 18.17 -25.54
C ILE A 212 -3.40 18.92 -26.68
N ASP A 213 -4.21 19.90 -26.33
CA ASP A 213 -4.84 20.83 -27.29
C ASP A 213 -4.12 22.18 -27.27
N LEU A 214 -3.27 22.40 -28.27
CA LEU A 214 -2.52 23.65 -28.40
C LEU A 214 -3.39 24.82 -28.86
N LYS A 215 -4.56 24.55 -29.50
CA LYS A 215 -5.50 25.61 -29.95
C LYS A 215 -6.27 26.13 -28.76
N GLU A 216 -6.86 25.23 -27.98
CA GLU A 216 -7.57 25.59 -26.75
C GLU A 216 -6.63 25.89 -25.59
N GLY A 217 -5.33 25.62 -25.73
CA GLY A 217 -4.32 25.83 -24.68
C GLY A 217 -4.55 24.97 -23.48
N THR A 218 -4.87 23.68 -23.63
CA THR A 218 -5.19 22.78 -22.53
C THR A 218 -4.46 21.44 -22.63
N MET A 219 -4.24 20.82 -21.45
CA MET A 219 -3.75 19.45 -21.31
C MET A 219 -4.76 18.65 -20.49
N LYS A 220 -5.15 17.47 -20.94
CA LYS A 220 -6.10 16.59 -20.27
C LYS A 220 -5.40 15.35 -19.72
N GLY A 221 -5.63 14.99 -18.44
CA GLY A 221 -4.99 13.82 -17.87
C GLY A 221 -5.40 13.59 -16.42
N GLY A 222 -4.63 12.72 -15.74
CA GLY A 222 -4.86 12.36 -14.34
C GLY A 222 -5.58 11.04 -14.19
N THR A 223 -5.01 10.14 -13.33
CA THR A 223 -5.49 8.78 -13.15
C THR A 223 -5.66 8.37 -11.70
N LYS A 224 -5.00 9.07 -10.76
CA LYS A 224 -4.75 8.54 -9.42
C LYS A 224 -5.90 8.71 -8.42
N THR A 225 -6.76 9.70 -8.57
CA THR A 225 -7.87 9.95 -7.63
C THR A 225 -9.16 10.27 -8.37
N LYS A 226 -10.33 10.00 -7.76
CA LYS A 226 -11.62 10.37 -8.37
C LYS A 226 -11.68 11.83 -8.79
N ALA A 227 -11.18 12.75 -7.97
CA ALA A 227 -11.13 14.20 -8.24
C ALA A 227 -10.04 14.62 -9.25
N GLY A 228 -9.03 13.78 -9.47
CA GLY A 228 -7.92 14.04 -10.39
C GLY A 228 -8.05 13.33 -11.73
N LYS A 229 -9.05 12.48 -11.90
CA LYS A 229 -9.25 11.74 -13.15
C LYS A 229 -9.79 12.66 -14.25
N ASN A 230 -9.14 12.62 -15.43
CA ASN A 230 -9.53 13.42 -16.59
C ASN A 230 -9.59 14.94 -16.31
N ARG A 231 -8.73 15.44 -15.41
CA ARG A 231 -8.67 16.89 -15.17
C ARG A 231 -8.09 17.61 -16.37
N ILE A 232 -8.61 18.80 -16.62
CA ILE A 232 -8.09 19.72 -17.64
C ILE A 232 -7.19 20.73 -16.94
N VAL A 233 -5.96 20.88 -17.44
CA VAL A 233 -4.98 21.85 -16.97
C VAL A 233 -4.68 22.82 -18.09
N PRO A 234 -4.85 24.14 -17.88
CA PRO A 234 -4.51 25.14 -18.90
C PRO A 234 -2.99 25.18 -19.12
N ILE A 235 -2.61 25.41 -20.36
CA ILE A 235 -1.22 25.62 -20.77
C ILE A 235 -0.90 27.10 -20.57
N HIS A 236 0.01 27.39 -19.63
CA HIS A 236 0.50 28.75 -19.45
C HIS A 236 1.27 29.19 -20.70
N PRO A 237 1.06 30.44 -21.22
CA PRO A 237 1.72 30.92 -22.47
C PRO A 237 3.24 30.72 -22.48
N LYS A 238 3.92 30.94 -21.37
CA LYS A 238 5.38 30.78 -21.27
C LYS A 238 5.88 29.37 -21.57
N ILE A 239 5.11 28.32 -21.21
CA ILE A 239 5.53 26.92 -21.42
C ILE A 239 4.99 26.32 -22.72
N LYS A 240 4.12 27.03 -23.43
CA LYS A 240 3.56 26.55 -24.70
C LYS A 240 4.65 26.20 -25.73
N PRO A 241 5.67 27.05 -25.97
CA PRO A 241 6.77 26.70 -26.89
C PRO A 241 7.57 25.46 -26.48
N LEU A 242 7.70 25.24 -25.16
CA LEU A 242 8.41 24.06 -24.64
C LEU A 242 7.61 22.79 -24.93
N ILE A 243 6.29 22.84 -24.78
CA ILE A 243 5.39 21.72 -25.10
C ILE A 243 5.37 21.45 -26.59
N GLU A 244 5.30 22.50 -27.44
CA GLU A 244 5.38 22.39 -28.89
C GLU A 244 6.68 21.70 -29.34
N ARG A 245 7.82 22.10 -28.77
CA ARG A 245 9.10 21.45 -29.02
C ARG A 245 9.08 19.96 -28.68
N ARG A 246 8.57 19.58 -27.49
CA ARG A 246 8.47 18.18 -27.08
C ARG A 246 7.52 17.36 -27.98
N LEU A 247 6.44 17.94 -28.45
CA LEU A 247 5.55 17.29 -29.42
C LEU A 247 6.23 17.09 -30.79
N ALA A 248 7.05 18.06 -31.22
CA ALA A 248 7.80 17.98 -32.47
C ALA A 248 8.92 16.91 -32.44
N GLU A 249 9.51 16.62 -31.27
CA GLU A 249 10.45 15.51 -31.10
C GLU A 249 9.82 14.15 -31.43
N GLY A 250 8.50 14.04 -31.35
CA GLY A 250 7.75 12.83 -31.58
C GLY A 250 7.89 11.82 -30.44
N GLY A 251 7.03 10.82 -30.46
CA GLY A 251 7.08 9.74 -29.47
C GLY A 251 5.70 9.40 -28.91
N PRO A 252 5.59 8.29 -28.17
CA PRO A 252 4.30 7.79 -27.67
C PRO A 252 3.76 8.62 -26.49
N ARG A 253 4.55 9.50 -25.90
CA ARG A 253 4.19 10.40 -24.79
C ARG A 253 4.79 11.78 -25.02
N LEU A 254 4.21 12.82 -24.37
CA LEU A 254 4.81 14.16 -24.35
C LEU A 254 6.28 14.10 -23.89
N ILE A 255 6.56 13.29 -22.89
CA ILE A 255 7.91 13.04 -22.38
C ILE A 255 8.35 11.65 -22.83
N SER A 256 9.08 11.62 -23.90
CA SER A 256 9.67 10.42 -24.49
C SER A 256 11.20 10.52 -24.46
N TYR A 257 11.89 9.39 -24.45
CA TYR A 257 13.34 9.30 -24.51
C TYR A 257 13.77 8.30 -25.57
N ASN A 258 14.56 8.74 -26.56
CA ASN A 258 14.96 7.93 -27.71
C ASN A 258 13.75 7.26 -28.40
N GLY A 259 12.65 7.99 -28.62
CA GLY A 259 11.44 7.49 -29.25
C GLY A 259 10.63 6.49 -28.41
N LYS A 260 11.00 6.27 -27.15
CA LYS A 260 10.33 5.34 -26.23
C LYS A 260 9.72 6.06 -25.03
N ILE A 261 8.81 5.38 -24.34
CA ILE A 261 8.22 5.89 -23.10
C ILE A 261 9.32 6.09 -22.05
N CYS A 262 9.44 7.32 -21.54
CA CYS A 262 10.28 7.62 -20.39
C CYS A 262 9.54 7.17 -19.11
N ASN A 263 10.06 6.16 -18.43
CA ASN A 263 9.50 5.70 -17.17
C ASN A 263 9.96 6.57 -15.99
N GLN A 264 9.26 6.44 -14.85
CA GLN A 264 9.52 7.27 -13.68
C GLN A 264 10.94 7.07 -13.10
N THR A 265 11.51 5.89 -13.24
CA THR A 265 12.88 5.59 -12.75
C THR A 265 13.92 6.31 -13.61
N GLN A 266 13.77 6.25 -14.92
CA GLN A 266 14.64 6.99 -15.87
C GLN A 266 14.53 8.50 -15.65
N TYR A 267 13.30 9.01 -15.53
CA TYR A 267 13.11 10.44 -15.30
C TYR A 267 13.72 10.92 -13.97
N ARG A 268 13.72 10.10 -12.93
CA ARG A 268 14.40 10.45 -11.66
C ARG A 268 15.91 10.58 -11.81
N ILE A 269 16.53 9.82 -12.71
CA ILE A 269 17.96 9.96 -13.01
C ILE A 269 18.20 11.32 -13.67
N PHE A 270 17.44 11.65 -14.72
CA PHE A 270 17.55 12.95 -15.38
C PHE A 270 17.28 14.11 -14.41
N TRP A 271 16.28 13.97 -13.56
CA TRP A 271 15.99 14.95 -12.52
C TRP A 271 17.16 15.14 -11.55
N ALA A 272 17.79 14.09 -11.11
CA ALA A 272 18.96 14.16 -10.21
C ALA A 272 20.14 14.87 -10.88
N ASP A 273 20.39 14.59 -12.16
CA ASP A 273 21.44 15.24 -12.94
C ASP A 273 21.18 16.73 -13.10
N ILE A 274 19.93 17.12 -13.41
CA ILE A 274 19.50 18.52 -13.48
C ILE A 274 19.73 19.23 -12.14
N MET A 275 19.22 18.66 -11.05
CA MET A 275 19.34 19.28 -9.73
C MET A 275 20.80 19.43 -9.32
N LYS A 276 21.64 18.46 -9.64
CA LYS A 276 23.09 18.55 -9.42
C LYS A 276 23.74 19.66 -10.24
N ALA A 277 23.41 19.78 -11.54
CA ALA A 277 23.95 20.81 -12.42
C ALA A 277 23.57 22.22 -11.95
N LEU A 278 22.34 22.42 -11.50
CA LEU A 278 21.86 23.69 -10.98
C LEU A 278 22.20 23.93 -9.50
N LYS A 279 22.87 23.00 -8.83
CA LYS A 279 23.16 23.05 -7.38
C LYS A 279 21.91 23.23 -6.52
N MET A 280 20.79 22.65 -6.96
CA MET A 280 19.49 22.67 -6.29
C MET A 280 19.20 21.31 -5.66
N ASN A 281 18.30 21.28 -4.67
CA ASN A 281 17.89 20.03 -4.02
C ASN A 281 16.37 19.95 -3.90
N HIS A 282 15.73 19.73 -5.05
CA HIS A 282 14.27 19.59 -5.13
C HIS A 282 13.86 18.22 -5.68
N THR A 283 12.69 17.77 -5.27
CA THR A 283 12.01 16.61 -5.85
C THR A 283 10.96 17.06 -6.88
N PRO A 284 10.59 16.24 -7.87
CA PRO A 284 9.53 16.59 -8.84
C PRO A 284 8.20 16.93 -8.18
N HIS A 285 7.96 16.43 -6.96
CA HIS A 285 6.73 16.72 -6.24
C HIS A 285 6.67 18.15 -5.70
N GLU A 286 7.80 18.77 -5.46
CA GLU A 286 7.89 20.15 -4.95
C GLU A 286 7.50 21.19 -5.98
N CYS A 287 7.53 20.85 -7.30
CA CYS A 287 6.93 21.67 -8.34
C CYS A 287 5.42 21.94 -8.13
N ARG A 288 4.76 21.15 -7.28
CA ARG A 288 3.34 21.33 -6.96
C ARG A 288 3.08 22.12 -5.69
N THR A 289 4.11 22.43 -4.93
CA THR A 289 3.96 23.24 -3.72
C THR A 289 3.70 24.68 -4.14
N PRO A 290 2.58 25.30 -3.75
CA PRO A 290 2.30 26.67 -4.14
C PRO A 290 3.43 27.59 -3.65
N LEU A 291 3.92 28.45 -4.51
CA LEU A 291 4.74 29.57 -4.11
C LEU A 291 3.94 30.41 -3.10
N LYS A 292 4.58 30.84 -2.02
CA LYS A 292 3.94 31.77 -1.08
C LYS A 292 3.40 32.99 -1.85
N PRO A 293 2.28 33.62 -1.42
CA PRO A 293 1.49 34.57 -2.24
C PRO A 293 2.18 35.90 -2.61
N ASN A 294 3.49 36.02 -2.51
CA ASN A 294 4.24 37.20 -2.96
C ASN A 294 4.67 37.17 -4.45
N TRP A 295 4.26 36.14 -5.20
CA TRP A 295 4.61 36.07 -6.62
C TRP A 295 3.48 36.69 -7.48
N THR A 296 3.53 38.00 -7.64
CA THR A 296 2.86 38.72 -8.69
C THR A 296 3.78 38.78 -9.89
N ALA A 297 3.54 37.96 -10.92
CA ALA A 297 4.20 38.15 -12.19
C ALA A 297 3.76 39.54 -12.74
N PRO A 298 4.68 40.40 -13.16
CA PRO A 298 4.31 41.59 -13.91
C PRO A 298 3.87 41.16 -15.29
N GLY A 299 2.57 41.02 -15.49
CA GLY A 299 1.96 40.85 -16.82
C GLY A 299 1.14 42.07 -17.14
N PRO A 300 0.99 42.46 -18.39
CA PRO A 300 0.29 43.70 -18.80
C PRO A 300 -1.21 43.69 -18.49
N THR A 301 -1.79 42.66 -17.96
CA THR A 301 -3.21 42.67 -17.51
C THR A 301 -3.41 41.56 -16.47
N GLY A 302 -3.61 41.94 -15.20
CA GLY A 302 -4.32 41.12 -14.21
C GLY A 302 -3.52 40.00 -13.53
N ASN A 303 -3.66 39.96 -12.24
CA ASN A 303 -3.15 38.94 -11.35
C ASN A 303 -3.52 37.51 -11.80
N VAL A 304 -2.61 36.78 -12.41
CA VAL A 304 -2.76 35.33 -12.62
C VAL A 304 -2.21 34.62 -11.40
N LEU A 305 -3.09 34.20 -10.53
CA LEU A 305 -2.82 33.24 -9.44
C LEU A 305 -2.30 31.94 -10.08
N ILE A 306 -0.99 31.69 -10.00
CA ILE A 306 -0.43 30.39 -10.29
C ILE A 306 -0.76 29.48 -9.13
N CYS A 307 -1.68 28.57 -9.41
CA CYS A 307 -2.02 27.38 -8.63
C CYS A 307 -2.53 27.54 -7.19
N SER A 308 -3.68 28.12 -7.01
CA SER A 308 -4.66 27.60 -6.05
C SER A 308 -5.67 26.62 -6.72
N TRP A 309 -5.22 25.81 -7.64
CA TRP A 309 -6.08 24.93 -8.45
C TRP A 309 -6.47 23.61 -7.78
N ALA A 310 -6.50 23.58 -6.44
CA ALA A 310 -7.07 22.45 -5.71
C ALA A 310 -8.57 22.55 -5.46
N MET A 311 -9.22 23.70 -5.76
CA MET A 311 -10.66 23.88 -5.55
C MET A 311 -11.28 24.63 -6.74
N CYS A 312 -11.66 23.92 -7.78
CA CYS A 312 -12.72 24.38 -8.66
C CYS A 312 -14.04 23.90 -8.07
N PRO A 313 -15.02 24.80 -7.77
CA PRO A 313 -16.33 24.36 -7.31
C PRO A 313 -17.01 23.58 -8.42
N LYS A 314 -17.74 22.53 -8.02
CA LYS A 314 -18.65 21.80 -8.89
C LYS A 314 -19.65 22.79 -9.47
N THR A 315 -19.59 23.04 -10.77
CA THR A 315 -20.75 23.54 -11.50
C THR A 315 -21.75 22.39 -11.62
N GLN A 316 -22.97 22.69 -11.25
CA GLN A 316 -24.17 21.86 -11.27
C GLN A 316 -24.40 21.19 -12.62
#